data_ad0e40ae8e619e88faa4b0e445b9dbbd
#
_entry.id   ad0e40ae8e619e88faa4b0e445b9dbbd
#
_cell.length_a   1.000
_cell.length_b   1.000
_cell.length_c   1.000
_cell.angle_alpha   90.00
_cell.angle_beta   90.00
_cell.angle_gamma   90.00
#
_symmetry.space_group_name_H-M   'P 1'
#
loop_
_entity.id
_entity.type
_entity.pdbx_description
1 polymer ?
#
loop_
_entity_poly.entity_id
_entity_poly.type
_entity_poly.pdbx_seq_one_letter_code
_entity_poly.pdbx_strand_id
1 'polypeptide(L)'
;MKRAVLALADGTLFEGRSFGASSETVGEVVFNTSMFGYQEILTDPSYVGQIVTMAYPQMGNVGTTSEDDESPAGHPHAVGMIVREYSEPSNWRSKESLDAYLARSKVGGIEGLDTRRLVRHLRTHGSQMGVIATGDVNAKALVEKARKAPGMEGMDLATATSTKTVYEWSKATPNVLNGPAHHVTPPRFRVVAVDYGLKKAMLQFLVDVGCHVTVVPAWTTAAEILSRKPDGVFLTNGPGDPAAVKGADKTVAELLGKVPVFGICLGHQILALALGGKTWKMKFGHRGANQPVKDLKTGKVEITAQNHGFAVDAESLKGRAEVTHLNLNDSTVEGLVVPGARAFSVQYHPEASPGPHDARYLFQRFADVMAGT
;
A
#
# COMPACT_ATOMS: atom_id res chain seq x y z
N MET A 1 -3.47 24.38 19.04
CA MET A 1 -2.52 23.25 18.89
C MET A 1 -1.66 23.12 20.14
N LYS A 2 -1.46 21.90 20.65
CA LYS A 2 -0.63 21.63 21.83
C LYS A 2 0.78 21.26 21.39
N ARG A 3 1.77 21.40 22.27
CA ARG A 3 3.10 20.85 22.06
C ARG A 3 3.01 19.35 21.79
N ALA A 4 3.79 18.85 20.86
CA ALA A 4 3.93 17.42 20.58
C ALA A 4 5.39 17.05 20.38
N VAL A 5 5.72 15.78 20.65
CA VAL A 5 7.06 15.22 20.52
C VAL A 5 6.97 13.91 19.74
N LEU A 6 7.84 13.78 18.74
CA LEU A 6 8.17 12.50 18.13
C LEU A 6 9.46 11.98 18.75
N ALA A 7 9.41 10.80 19.35
CA ALA A 7 10.56 10.09 19.89
C ALA A 7 10.82 8.81 19.07
N LEU A 8 12.03 8.66 18.54
CA LEU A 8 12.46 7.48 17.78
C LEU A 8 13.18 6.47 18.71
N ALA A 9 13.17 5.20 18.33
CA ALA A 9 13.77 4.12 19.10
C ALA A 9 15.29 4.29 19.31
N ASP A 10 16.00 4.99 18.41
CA ASP A 10 17.42 5.30 18.56
C ASP A 10 17.71 6.43 19.55
N GLY A 11 16.68 7.10 20.06
CA GLY A 11 16.77 8.21 21.00
C GLY A 11 16.66 9.59 20.36
N THR A 12 16.54 9.67 19.03
CA THR A 12 16.37 10.95 18.33
C THR A 12 14.98 11.53 18.62
N LEU A 13 14.94 12.83 18.91
CA LEU A 13 13.73 13.56 19.25
C LEU A 13 13.47 14.67 18.23
N PHE A 14 12.19 14.88 17.93
CA PHE A 14 11.70 16.02 17.17
C PHE A 14 10.54 16.66 17.92
N GLU A 15 10.56 17.98 17.99
CA GLU A 15 9.48 18.76 18.63
C GLU A 15 8.64 19.46 17.57
N GLY A 16 7.36 19.59 17.84
CA GLY A 16 6.39 20.24 16.99
C GLY A 16 5.10 20.56 17.71
N ARG A 17 4.03 20.70 16.96
CA ARG A 17 2.67 20.97 17.46
C ARG A 17 1.73 19.86 17.03
N SER A 18 0.76 19.48 17.85
CA SER A 18 -0.22 18.46 17.51
C SER A 18 -1.30 19.01 16.58
N PHE A 19 -1.75 18.16 15.66
CA PHE A 19 -3.03 18.31 14.94
C PHE A 19 -3.72 16.94 14.90
N GLY A 20 -5.00 16.91 14.52
CA GLY A 20 -5.81 15.69 14.66
C GLY A 20 -6.07 15.32 16.13
N ALA A 21 -6.08 14.03 16.43
CA ALA A 21 -6.35 13.56 17.78
C ALA A 21 -5.19 13.85 18.74
N SER A 22 -5.52 14.32 19.93
CA SER A 22 -4.56 14.40 21.05
C SER A 22 -4.38 13.01 21.65
N SER A 23 -3.37 12.28 21.18
CA SER A 23 -3.12 10.89 21.58
C SER A 23 -1.63 10.61 21.75
N GLU A 24 -1.33 9.48 22.37
CA GLU A 24 -0.03 8.85 22.29
C GLU A 24 -0.14 7.69 21.29
N THR A 25 0.67 7.75 20.23
CA THR A 25 0.62 6.80 19.12
C THR A 25 1.98 6.16 18.91
N VAL A 26 2.00 4.82 18.81
CA VAL A 26 3.21 4.03 18.52
C VAL A 26 3.10 3.44 17.12
N GLY A 27 4.16 3.50 16.33
CA GLY A 27 4.20 2.91 14.99
C GLY A 27 5.59 2.96 14.37
N GLU A 28 5.78 2.20 13.29
CA GLU A 28 7.00 2.32 12.48
C GLU A 28 6.97 3.66 11.74
N VAL A 29 7.97 4.50 11.98
CA VAL A 29 8.08 5.81 11.33
C VAL A 29 8.68 5.61 9.94
N VAL A 30 7.89 5.94 8.94
CA VAL A 30 8.25 5.85 7.52
C VAL A 30 8.09 7.21 6.85
N PHE A 31 8.63 7.37 5.63
CA PHE A 31 8.42 8.59 4.87
C PHE A 31 7.85 8.30 3.48
N ASN A 32 7.03 9.21 2.98
CA ASN A 32 6.45 9.19 1.64
C ASN A 32 6.85 10.45 0.89
N THR A 33 7.28 10.30 -0.38
CA THR A 33 7.77 11.38 -1.25
C THR A 33 6.72 11.93 -2.20
N SER A 34 5.46 11.49 -2.10
CA SER A 34 4.35 12.04 -2.89
C SER A 34 4.09 13.50 -2.54
N MET A 35 3.77 14.31 -3.54
CA MET A 35 3.44 15.72 -3.38
C MET A 35 1.97 15.96 -3.05
N PHE A 36 1.11 14.96 -3.22
CA PHE A 36 -0.34 15.01 -3.06
C PHE A 36 -0.88 13.63 -2.65
N GLY A 37 -2.20 13.54 -2.39
CA GLY A 37 -2.87 12.28 -2.10
C GLY A 37 -2.66 11.79 -0.67
N TYR A 38 -2.57 12.70 0.28
CA TYR A 38 -2.36 12.34 1.69
C TYR A 38 -3.52 11.55 2.28
N GLN A 39 -4.77 11.75 1.80
CA GLN A 39 -5.92 10.98 2.27
C GLN A 39 -5.87 9.54 1.77
N GLU A 40 -5.57 9.36 0.49
CA GLU A 40 -5.35 8.04 -0.11
C GLU A 40 -4.20 7.30 0.61
N ILE A 41 -3.10 7.99 0.93
CA ILE A 41 -1.99 7.43 1.70
C ILE A 41 -2.44 7.02 3.12
N LEU A 42 -3.18 7.87 3.82
CA LEU A 42 -3.67 7.58 5.17
C LEU A 42 -4.65 6.41 5.20
N THR A 43 -5.46 6.26 4.15
CA THR A 43 -6.50 5.23 4.05
C THR A 43 -6.07 3.96 3.32
N ASP A 44 -4.84 3.92 2.77
CA ASP A 44 -4.25 2.70 2.22
C ASP A 44 -3.95 1.70 3.35
N PRO A 45 -4.58 0.50 3.33
CA PRO A 45 -4.36 -0.51 4.36
C PRO A 45 -2.90 -0.95 4.51
N SER A 46 -2.06 -0.77 3.49
CA SER A 46 -0.63 -1.09 3.57
C SER A 46 0.13 -0.24 4.59
N TYR A 47 -0.45 0.85 5.09
CA TYR A 47 0.13 1.68 6.17
C TYR A 47 -0.31 1.27 7.59
N VAL A 48 -1.01 0.17 7.78
CA VAL A 48 -1.36 -0.32 9.12
C VAL A 48 -0.11 -0.43 10.01
N GLY A 49 -0.19 0.16 11.20
CA GLY A 49 0.91 0.19 12.17
C GLY A 49 2.04 1.19 11.87
N GLN A 50 1.87 2.04 10.85
CA GLN A 50 2.91 3.01 10.45
C GLN A 50 2.50 4.46 10.76
N ILE A 51 3.50 5.26 11.15
CA ILE A 51 3.44 6.72 11.26
C ILE A 51 4.07 7.28 9.99
N VAL A 52 3.26 7.96 9.16
CA VAL A 52 3.69 8.43 7.85
C VAL A 52 4.23 9.85 7.91
N THR A 53 5.50 10.03 7.54
CA THR A 53 6.12 11.36 7.35
C THR A 53 5.95 11.79 5.90
N MET A 54 5.26 12.88 5.63
CA MET A 54 5.21 13.47 4.31
C MET A 54 6.49 14.29 4.04
N ALA A 55 7.23 13.92 3.00
CA ALA A 55 8.44 14.66 2.59
C ALA A 55 8.08 16.01 1.97
N TYR A 56 6.95 16.12 1.29
CA TYR A 56 6.42 17.38 0.79
C TYR A 56 5.94 18.25 1.98
N PRO A 57 6.28 19.56 2.01
CA PRO A 57 6.16 20.34 3.23
C PRO A 57 4.72 20.66 3.64
N GLN A 58 3.81 20.93 2.71
CA GLN A 58 2.46 21.42 2.99
C GLN A 58 1.42 20.32 2.72
N MET A 59 0.61 19.99 3.73
CA MET A 59 -0.44 18.99 3.66
C MET A 59 -1.73 19.51 4.30
N GLY A 60 -2.89 19.17 3.71
CA GLY A 60 -4.20 19.59 4.20
C GLY A 60 -4.97 20.48 3.21
N ASN A 61 -4.27 21.09 2.25
CA ASN A 61 -4.81 22.09 1.32
C ASN A 61 -6.00 21.62 0.46
N VAL A 62 -6.13 20.35 0.17
CA VAL A 62 -7.30 19.79 -0.56
C VAL A 62 -8.46 19.39 0.37
N GLY A 63 -8.25 19.38 1.69
CA GLY A 63 -9.22 18.83 2.64
C GLY A 63 -9.35 17.32 2.51
N THR A 64 -10.50 16.78 2.93
CA THR A 64 -10.81 15.35 2.79
C THR A 64 -12.21 15.15 2.21
N THR A 65 -12.42 14.01 1.54
CA THR A 65 -13.71 13.60 0.95
C THR A 65 -13.79 12.07 0.90
N SER A 66 -14.98 11.49 1.05
CA SER A 66 -15.17 10.03 0.97
C SER A 66 -14.81 9.41 -0.39
N GLU A 67 -14.69 10.23 -1.44
CA GLU A 67 -14.28 9.77 -2.77
C GLU A 67 -12.81 9.34 -2.81
N ASP A 68 -11.97 10.03 -2.04
CA ASP A 68 -10.52 9.83 -2.01
C ASP A 68 -10.08 8.79 -0.93
N ASP A 69 -11.03 8.12 -0.26
CA ASP A 69 -10.72 7.00 0.61
C ASP A 69 -10.33 5.76 -0.20
N GLU A 70 -9.20 5.15 0.12
CA GLU A 70 -8.76 3.88 -0.48
C GLU A 70 -9.19 2.65 0.32
N SER A 71 -9.54 2.81 1.59
CA SER A 71 -10.17 1.73 2.36
C SER A 71 -11.64 1.57 2.01
N PRO A 72 -12.14 0.36 1.73
CA PRO A 72 -13.57 0.10 1.63
C PRO A 72 -14.36 0.49 2.88
N ALA A 73 -13.72 0.51 4.05
CA ALA A 73 -14.30 0.90 5.32
C ALA A 73 -14.31 2.42 5.57
N GLY A 74 -13.65 3.21 4.73
CA GLY A 74 -13.69 4.69 4.79
C GLY A 74 -13.02 5.29 6.04
N HIS A 75 -11.92 4.68 6.54
CA HIS A 75 -11.16 5.21 7.68
C HIS A 75 -9.65 5.10 7.46
N PRO A 76 -8.83 5.94 8.14
CA PRO A 76 -7.38 5.83 8.10
C PRO A 76 -6.88 4.49 8.64
N HIS A 77 -5.84 3.95 8.01
CA HIS A 77 -5.08 2.80 8.45
C HIS A 77 -3.71 3.18 9.02
N ALA A 78 -3.13 4.29 8.52
CA ALA A 78 -1.97 4.87 9.16
C ALA A 78 -2.31 5.29 10.61
N VAL A 79 -1.43 4.98 11.55
CA VAL A 79 -1.67 5.26 12.98
C VAL A 79 -1.26 6.67 13.38
N GLY A 80 -0.51 7.38 12.54
CA GLY A 80 -0.11 8.76 12.77
C GLY A 80 0.41 9.44 11.51
N MET A 81 0.43 10.77 11.53
CA MET A 81 0.90 11.59 10.42
C MET A 81 1.90 12.66 10.88
N ILE A 82 2.95 12.85 10.10
CA ILE A 82 3.99 13.85 10.34
C ILE A 82 4.08 14.75 9.12
N VAL A 83 3.93 16.07 9.31
CA VAL A 83 4.03 17.07 8.25
C VAL A 83 4.93 18.23 8.66
N ARG A 84 5.52 18.92 7.70
CA ARG A 84 6.22 20.16 7.98
C ARG A 84 5.25 21.27 8.35
N GLU A 85 4.14 21.37 7.60
CA GLU A 85 3.13 22.40 7.77
C GLU A 85 1.75 21.81 7.43
N TYR A 86 0.83 21.92 8.38
CA TYR A 86 -0.59 21.69 8.14
C TYR A 86 -1.20 22.93 7.50
N SER A 87 -1.92 22.76 6.41
CA SER A 87 -2.62 23.81 5.68
C SER A 87 -4.13 23.66 5.80
N GLU A 88 -4.83 24.76 6.03
CA GLU A 88 -6.29 24.78 5.95
C GLU A 88 -6.76 24.48 4.52
N PRO A 89 -7.91 23.81 4.36
CA PRO A 89 -8.40 23.43 3.04
C PRO A 89 -8.84 24.65 2.23
N SER A 90 -8.43 24.66 0.95
CA SER A 90 -8.79 25.68 -0.03
C SER A 90 -9.33 25.09 -1.35
N ASN A 91 -9.76 23.84 -1.34
CA ASN A 91 -10.25 23.11 -2.50
C ASN A 91 -11.78 22.98 -2.46
N TRP A 92 -12.44 23.17 -3.60
CA TRP A 92 -13.91 23.08 -3.75
C TRP A 92 -14.48 21.68 -3.42
N ARG A 93 -13.67 20.61 -3.54
CA ARG A 93 -14.07 19.23 -3.19
C ARG A 93 -14.03 18.97 -1.69
N SER A 94 -13.37 19.83 -0.91
CA SER A 94 -13.22 19.62 0.54
C SER A 94 -14.59 19.52 1.22
N LYS A 95 -14.78 18.45 1.98
CA LYS A 95 -15.94 18.24 2.85
C LYS A 95 -15.57 18.49 4.32
N GLU A 96 -14.30 18.25 4.67
CA GLU A 96 -13.78 18.34 6.03
C GLU A 96 -12.29 18.68 5.95
N SER A 97 -11.76 19.35 6.99
CA SER A 97 -10.32 19.60 7.11
C SER A 97 -9.59 18.31 7.48
N LEU A 98 -8.31 18.17 7.11
CA LEU A 98 -7.48 17.05 7.51
C LEU A 98 -7.38 16.92 9.04
N ASP A 99 -7.32 18.05 9.76
CA ASP A 99 -7.30 18.08 11.23
C ASP A 99 -8.57 17.45 11.83
N ALA A 100 -9.75 17.86 11.37
CA ALA A 100 -11.03 17.32 11.83
C ALA A 100 -11.18 15.84 11.45
N TYR A 101 -10.79 15.46 10.23
CA TYR A 101 -10.79 14.07 9.76
C TYR A 101 -9.96 13.15 10.66
N LEU A 102 -8.71 13.54 10.95
CA LEU A 102 -7.83 12.78 11.83
C LEU A 102 -8.35 12.74 13.28
N ALA A 103 -8.87 13.87 13.78
CA ALA A 103 -9.42 13.95 15.14
C ALA A 103 -10.60 12.97 15.35
N ARG A 104 -11.59 12.96 14.44
CA ARG A 104 -12.72 12.02 14.53
C ARG A 104 -12.32 10.57 14.33
N SER A 105 -11.25 10.34 13.55
CA SER A 105 -10.68 9.01 13.31
C SER A 105 -9.74 8.55 14.43
N LYS A 106 -9.53 9.38 15.47
CA LYS A 106 -8.60 9.12 16.59
C LYS A 106 -7.14 8.92 16.17
N VAL A 107 -6.73 9.51 15.06
CA VAL A 107 -5.35 9.49 14.55
C VAL A 107 -4.65 10.80 14.95
N GLY A 108 -3.48 10.67 15.58
CA GLY A 108 -2.67 11.83 15.97
C GLY A 108 -1.75 12.30 14.85
N GLY A 109 -1.55 13.60 14.75
CA GLY A 109 -0.58 14.22 13.85
C GLY A 109 0.37 15.16 14.58
N ILE A 110 1.54 15.38 13.99
CA ILE A 110 2.52 16.36 14.45
C ILE A 110 3.01 17.20 13.26
N GLU A 111 3.02 18.51 13.45
CA GLU A 111 3.52 19.49 12.48
C GLU A 111 4.64 20.37 13.05
N GLY A 112 5.28 21.15 12.18
CA GLY A 112 6.26 22.17 12.57
C GLY A 112 7.67 21.64 12.78
N LEU A 113 7.89 20.34 12.69
CA LEU A 113 9.21 19.74 12.80
C LEU A 113 9.96 19.74 11.46
N ASP A 114 11.27 19.56 11.49
CA ASP A 114 12.11 19.46 10.29
C ASP A 114 11.94 18.06 9.65
N THR A 115 10.92 17.93 8.78
CA THR A 115 10.66 16.69 8.05
C THR A 115 11.80 16.30 7.11
N ARG A 116 12.55 17.26 6.55
CA ARG A 116 13.73 16.96 5.72
C ARG A 116 14.83 16.28 6.56
N ARG A 117 15.11 16.78 7.77
CA ARG A 117 16.05 16.17 8.71
C ARG A 117 15.58 14.76 9.08
N LEU A 118 14.28 14.57 9.38
CA LEU A 118 13.70 13.28 9.71
C LEU A 118 13.83 12.29 8.55
N VAL A 119 13.45 12.68 7.32
CA VAL A 119 13.58 11.83 6.12
C VAL A 119 15.04 11.42 5.88
N ARG A 120 15.99 12.35 6.00
CA ARG A 120 17.42 12.02 5.88
C ARG A 120 17.88 11.06 6.97
N HIS A 121 17.40 11.22 8.19
CA HIS A 121 17.68 10.35 9.31
C HIS A 121 17.20 8.91 9.03
N LEU A 122 15.92 8.75 8.64
CA LEU A 122 15.34 7.44 8.31
C LEU A 122 16.02 6.79 7.09
N ARG A 123 16.38 7.57 6.07
CA ARG A 123 17.15 7.06 4.92
C ARG A 123 18.51 6.52 5.35
N THR A 124 19.19 7.19 6.29
CA THR A 124 20.53 6.84 6.74
C THR A 124 20.53 5.67 7.73
N HIS A 125 19.57 5.63 8.67
CA HIS A 125 19.55 4.67 9.77
C HIS A 125 18.49 3.57 9.59
N GLY A 126 17.56 3.72 8.66
CA GLY A 126 16.43 2.82 8.42
C GLY A 126 15.14 3.35 9.04
N SER A 127 14.01 2.80 8.56
CA SER A 127 12.73 2.98 9.24
C SER A 127 12.79 2.32 10.62
N GLN A 128 12.21 2.97 11.61
CA GLN A 128 12.28 2.49 12.99
C GLN A 128 11.02 2.84 13.77
N MET A 129 10.79 2.15 14.87
CA MET A 129 9.67 2.44 15.75
C MET A 129 9.80 3.83 16.36
N GLY A 130 8.68 4.50 16.48
CA GLY A 130 8.57 5.82 17.10
C GLY A 130 7.27 5.99 17.86
N VAL A 131 7.24 7.05 18.67
CA VAL A 131 6.06 7.47 19.43
C VAL A 131 5.81 8.94 19.19
N ILE A 132 4.59 9.29 18.76
CA ILE A 132 4.09 10.67 18.80
C ILE A 132 3.31 10.82 20.09
N ALA A 133 3.61 11.84 20.90
CA ALA A 133 2.86 12.14 22.11
C ALA A 133 2.60 13.66 22.26
N THR A 134 1.43 14.01 22.79
CA THR A 134 0.95 15.39 22.94
C THR A 134 1.02 15.87 24.38
N GLY A 135 1.38 17.13 24.60
CA GLY A 135 1.42 17.79 25.92
C GLY A 135 2.79 17.75 26.56
N ASP A 136 2.80 17.78 27.90
CA ASP A 136 4.03 17.67 28.69
C ASP A 136 4.37 16.19 28.92
N VAL A 137 5.41 15.72 28.23
CA VAL A 137 5.73 14.30 28.14
C VAL A 137 7.18 14.03 28.57
N ASN A 138 7.41 12.87 29.17
CA ASN A 138 8.75 12.39 29.48
C ASN A 138 9.40 11.76 28.23
N ALA A 139 10.28 12.49 27.56
CA ALA A 139 10.93 12.05 26.34
C ALA A 139 11.70 10.73 26.49
N LYS A 140 12.33 10.47 27.66
CA LYS A 140 13.04 9.21 27.92
C LYS A 140 12.07 8.03 27.96
N ALA A 141 10.90 8.21 28.58
CA ALA A 141 9.87 7.17 28.62
C ALA A 141 9.30 6.86 27.22
N LEU A 142 9.15 7.87 26.36
CA LEU A 142 8.71 7.68 24.96
C LEU A 142 9.74 6.90 24.15
N VAL A 143 11.04 7.20 24.29
CA VAL A 143 12.12 6.45 23.62
C VAL A 143 12.12 4.99 24.07
N GLU A 144 12.00 4.72 25.38
CA GLU A 144 11.91 3.34 25.88
C GLU A 144 10.67 2.61 25.37
N LYS A 145 9.55 3.31 25.22
CA LYS A 145 8.34 2.75 24.63
C LYS A 145 8.54 2.42 23.15
N ALA A 146 9.19 3.30 22.38
CA ALA A 146 9.55 3.04 20.99
C ALA A 146 10.47 1.82 20.85
N ARG A 147 11.48 1.68 21.71
CA ARG A 147 12.41 0.53 21.71
C ARG A 147 11.74 -0.80 21.98
N LYS A 148 10.73 -0.81 22.86
CA LYS A 148 10.01 -2.03 23.26
C LYS A 148 8.89 -2.41 22.27
N ALA A 149 8.53 -1.51 21.37
CA ALA A 149 7.48 -1.78 20.40
C ALA A 149 7.95 -2.83 19.38
N PRO A 150 7.08 -3.78 19.01
CA PRO A 150 7.42 -4.77 17.98
C PRO A 150 7.60 -4.09 16.61
N GLY A 151 8.64 -4.49 15.87
CA GLY A 151 8.85 -4.07 14.49
C GLY A 151 7.87 -4.77 13.52
N MET A 152 7.92 -4.37 12.26
CA MET A 152 7.03 -4.94 11.23
C MET A 152 7.44 -6.35 10.77
N GLU A 153 8.68 -6.73 10.98
CA GLU A 153 9.18 -8.06 10.61
C GLU A 153 8.52 -9.15 11.45
N GLY A 154 8.05 -10.22 10.81
CA GLY A 154 7.32 -11.32 11.45
C GLY A 154 5.86 -11.00 11.80
N MET A 155 5.34 -9.80 11.47
CA MET A 155 3.95 -9.44 11.77
C MET A 155 3.01 -9.78 10.60
N ASP A 156 2.03 -10.66 10.85
CA ASP A 156 0.90 -10.91 9.96
C ASP A 156 -0.17 -9.83 10.10
N LEU A 157 0.06 -8.69 9.48
CA LEU A 157 -0.94 -7.61 9.44
C LEU A 157 -1.95 -7.79 8.31
N ALA A 158 -1.62 -8.56 7.27
CA ALA A 158 -2.49 -8.83 6.16
C ALA A 158 -3.74 -9.60 6.60
N THR A 159 -3.59 -10.69 7.36
CA THR A 159 -4.72 -11.44 7.92
C THR A 159 -5.57 -10.59 8.86
N ALA A 160 -4.94 -9.72 9.66
CA ALA A 160 -5.66 -8.83 10.57
C ALA A 160 -6.52 -7.79 9.82
N THR A 161 -6.02 -7.29 8.69
CA THR A 161 -6.66 -6.23 7.88
C THR A 161 -7.68 -6.76 6.89
N SER A 162 -7.51 -7.99 6.43
CA SER A 162 -8.37 -8.68 5.47
C SER A 162 -9.85 -8.66 5.87
N THR A 163 -10.74 -8.62 4.86
CA THR A 163 -12.18 -8.82 5.07
C THR A 163 -12.46 -10.09 5.84
N LYS A 164 -13.50 -10.09 6.66
CA LYS A 164 -13.93 -11.28 7.41
C LYS A 164 -15.02 -12.08 6.68
N THR A 165 -15.61 -11.49 5.65
CA THR A 165 -16.71 -12.09 4.89
C THR A 165 -16.46 -11.95 3.38
N VAL A 166 -16.97 -12.90 2.62
CA VAL A 166 -16.99 -12.82 1.16
C VAL A 166 -18.00 -11.77 0.71
N TYR A 167 -17.62 -10.94 -0.26
CA TYR A 167 -18.54 -9.97 -0.86
C TYR A 167 -18.25 -9.76 -2.35
N GLU A 168 -19.27 -9.25 -3.06
CA GLU A 168 -19.16 -8.91 -4.47
C GLU A 168 -18.88 -7.41 -4.65
N TRP A 169 -18.07 -7.07 -5.65
CA TRP A 169 -17.76 -5.70 -6.01
C TRP A 169 -18.06 -5.45 -7.49
N SER A 170 -18.87 -4.42 -7.77
CA SER A 170 -19.29 -4.04 -9.13
C SER A 170 -19.16 -2.53 -9.43
N LYS A 171 -18.55 -1.77 -8.50
CA LYS A 171 -18.41 -0.32 -8.67
C LYS A 171 -17.16 -0.02 -9.51
N ALA A 172 -17.33 0.66 -10.62
CA ALA A 172 -16.26 1.19 -11.47
C ALA A 172 -15.60 2.44 -10.85
N THR A 173 -14.54 2.92 -11.49
CA THR A 173 -13.88 4.18 -11.11
C THR A 173 -14.87 5.35 -11.19
N PRO A 174 -15.01 6.20 -10.16
CA PRO A 174 -15.95 7.31 -10.16
C PRO A 174 -15.53 8.40 -11.16
N ASN A 175 -16.49 9.01 -11.82
CA ASN A 175 -16.26 10.18 -12.65
C ASN A 175 -16.36 11.45 -11.80
N VAL A 176 -15.26 11.81 -11.16
CA VAL A 176 -15.18 12.92 -10.18
C VAL A 176 -15.34 14.31 -10.81
N LEU A 177 -14.97 14.47 -12.07
CA LEU A 177 -14.91 15.78 -12.74
C LEU A 177 -16.06 16.04 -13.72
N ASN A 178 -17.13 15.22 -13.68
CA ASN A 178 -18.23 15.29 -14.66
C ASN A 178 -17.74 15.32 -16.13
N GLY A 179 -16.55 14.75 -16.37
CA GLY A 179 -16.00 14.54 -17.69
C GLY A 179 -16.80 13.47 -18.45
N PRO A 180 -16.39 13.12 -19.70
CA PRO A 180 -17.01 12.01 -20.42
C PRO A 180 -16.99 10.75 -19.54
N ALA A 181 -18.11 10.02 -19.51
CA ALA A 181 -18.24 8.80 -18.72
C ALA A 181 -17.05 7.87 -18.99
N HIS A 182 -16.45 7.34 -17.93
CA HIS A 182 -15.47 6.29 -18.10
C HIS A 182 -16.07 5.15 -18.90
N HIS A 183 -15.34 4.69 -19.91
CA HIS A 183 -15.75 3.50 -20.67
C HIS A 183 -15.58 2.29 -19.76
N VAL A 184 -16.68 1.82 -19.17
CA VAL A 184 -16.71 0.59 -18.39
C VAL A 184 -17.01 -0.56 -19.37
N THR A 185 -16.08 -1.51 -19.45
CA THR A 185 -16.29 -2.71 -20.26
C THR A 185 -17.38 -3.58 -19.60
N PRO A 186 -18.40 -4.05 -20.34
CA PRO A 186 -19.38 -4.96 -19.79
C PRO A 186 -18.72 -6.20 -19.15
N PRO A 187 -19.27 -6.73 -18.02
CA PRO A 187 -18.68 -7.87 -17.33
C PRO A 187 -18.51 -9.09 -18.26
N ARG A 188 -17.28 -9.57 -18.39
CA ARG A 188 -16.90 -10.73 -19.21
C ARG A 188 -16.19 -11.80 -18.41
N PHE A 189 -15.51 -11.41 -17.32
CA PHE A 189 -14.67 -12.29 -16.54
C PHE A 189 -15.10 -12.31 -15.07
N ARG A 190 -15.04 -13.46 -14.46
CA ARG A 190 -15.21 -13.66 -13.01
C ARG A 190 -13.84 -13.69 -12.36
N VAL A 191 -13.56 -12.73 -11.50
CA VAL A 191 -12.27 -12.63 -10.79
C VAL A 191 -12.52 -12.87 -9.31
N VAL A 192 -11.73 -13.75 -8.71
CA VAL A 192 -11.65 -13.86 -7.25
C VAL A 192 -10.45 -13.03 -6.79
N ALA A 193 -10.70 -12.00 -5.99
CA ALA A 193 -9.69 -11.17 -5.35
C ALA A 193 -9.43 -11.65 -3.92
N VAL A 194 -8.21 -12.10 -3.63
CA VAL A 194 -7.80 -12.48 -2.28
C VAL A 194 -7.35 -11.22 -1.55
N ASP A 195 -8.08 -10.87 -0.49
CA ASP A 195 -7.88 -9.63 0.26
C ASP A 195 -6.80 -9.77 1.34
N TYR A 196 -5.64 -9.20 1.08
CA TYR A 196 -4.55 -9.08 2.05
C TYR A 196 -4.49 -7.69 2.71
N GLY A 197 -5.46 -6.82 2.45
CA GLY A 197 -5.50 -5.41 2.84
C GLY A 197 -5.59 -4.51 1.60
N LEU A 198 -6.66 -4.73 0.83
CA LEU A 198 -6.82 -4.16 -0.51
C LEU A 198 -7.13 -2.67 -0.51
N LYS A 199 -6.65 -1.98 -1.55
CA LYS A 199 -7.08 -0.65 -1.93
C LYS A 199 -8.31 -0.73 -2.85
N LYS A 200 -9.29 0.14 -2.58
CA LYS A 200 -10.55 0.23 -3.35
C LYS A 200 -10.32 0.44 -4.85
N ALA A 201 -9.33 1.27 -5.22
CA ALA A 201 -9.00 1.55 -6.60
C ALA A 201 -8.67 0.29 -7.42
N MET A 202 -8.04 -0.73 -6.82
CA MET A 202 -7.75 -2.00 -7.52
C MET A 202 -9.02 -2.70 -8.00
N LEU A 203 -10.06 -2.76 -7.13
CA LEU A 203 -11.33 -3.37 -7.48
C LEU A 203 -12.06 -2.57 -8.57
N GLN A 204 -11.96 -1.25 -8.51
CA GLN A 204 -12.57 -0.35 -9.49
C GLN A 204 -11.95 -0.57 -10.88
N PHE A 205 -10.60 -0.64 -10.98
CA PHE A 205 -9.93 -0.90 -12.26
C PHE A 205 -10.20 -2.30 -12.82
N LEU A 206 -10.36 -3.32 -11.97
CA LEU A 206 -10.80 -4.63 -12.43
C LEU A 206 -12.20 -4.56 -13.07
N VAL A 207 -13.12 -3.78 -12.46
CA VAL A 207 -14.46 -3.57 -13.02
C VAL A 207 -14.39 -2.80 -14.35
N ASP A 208 -13.54 -1.76 -14.44
CA ASP A 208 -13.36 -0.95 -15.66
C ASP A 208 -12.94 -1.80 -16.86
N VAL A 209 -12.14 -2.86 -16.65
CA VAL A 209 -11.71 -3.79 -17.71
C VAL A 209 -12.64 -4.99 -17.90
N GLY A 210 -13.82 -4.96 -17.30
CA GLY A 210 -14.87 -5.97 -17.52
C GLY A 210 -14.79 -7.19 -16.59
N CYS A 211 -14.31 -7.02 -15.36
CA CYS A 211 -14.34 -8.07 -14.35
C CYS A 211 -15.54 -7.91 -13.40
N HIS A 212 -16.19 -9.02 -13.09
CA HIS A 212 -17.06 -9.17 -11.93
C HIS A 212 -16.21 -9.74 -10.78
N VAL A 213 -16.08 -9.01 -9.69
CA VAL A 213 -15.09 -9.32 -8.65
C VAL A 213 -15.76 -9.88 -7.40
N THR A 214 -15.37 -11.09 -7.00
CA THR A 214 -15.68 -11.68 -5.70
C THR A 214 -14.47 -11.51 -4.78
N VAL A 215 -14.61 -10.76 -3.71
CA VAL A 215 -13.54 -10.54 -2.72
C VAL A 215 -13.65 -11.60 -1.64
N VAL A 216 -12.53 -12.28 -1.34
CA VAL A 216 -12.46 -13.35 -0.35
C VAL A 216 -11.37 -13.06 0.70
N PRO A 217 -11.52 -13.57 1.95
CA PRO A 217 -10.51 -13.42 2.99
C PRO A 217 -9.14 -13.99 2.63
N ALA A 218 -8.08 -13.44 3.23
CA ALA A 218 -6.68 -13.86 3.03
C ALA A 218 -6.42 -15.36 3.27
N TRP A 219 -7.20 -15.99 4.14
CA TRP A 219 -7.07 -17.42 4.50
C TRP A 219 -7.92 -18.35 3.65
N THR A 220 -8.59 -17.85 2.60
CA THR A 220 -9.40 -18.68 1.71
C THR A 220 -8.51 -19.68 0.97
N THR A 221 -8.86 -20.95 1.00
CA THR A 221 -8.06 -22.02 0.38
C THR A 221 -8.18 -22.03 -1.14
N ALA A 222 -7.18 -22.61 -1.82
CA ALA A 222 -7.21 -22.77 -3.28
C ALA A 222 -8.46 -23.56 -3.75
N ALA A 223 -8.88 -24.58 -3.01
CA ALA A 223 -10.07 -25.36 -3.33
C ALA A 223 -11.34 -24.50 -3.29
N GLU A 224 -11.51 -23.67 -2.27
CA GLU A 224 -12.64 -22.73 -2.15
C GLU A 224 -12.63 -21.68 -3.25
N ILE A 225 -11.46 -21.14 -3.61
CA ILE A 225 -11.28 -20.20 -4.73
C ILE A 225 -11.70 -20.88 -6.04
N LEU A 226 -11.14 -22.05 -6.36
CA LEU A 226 -11.43 -22.78 -7.60
C LEU A 226 -12.88 -23.28 -7.69
N SER A 227 -13.53 -23.57 -6.58
CA SER A 227 -14.95 -23.94 -6.55
C SER A 227 -15.88 -22.85 -7.09
N ARG A 228 -15.44 -21.60 -7.05
CA ARG A 228 -16.14 -20.44 -7.64
C ARG A 228 -15.99 -20.33 -9.15
N LYS A 229 -15.16 -21.22 -9.76
CA LYS A 229 -14.87 -21.25 -11.21
C LYS A 229 -14.44 -19.87 -11.74
N PRO A 230 -13.41 -19.24 -11.17
CA PRO A 230 -12.95 -17.94 -11.63
C PRO A 230 -12.24 -18.06 -13.00
N ASP A 231 -12.35 -17.02 -13.80
CA ASP A 231 -11.55 -16.84 -15.01
C ASP A 231 -10.14 -16.33 -14.70
N GLY A 232 -9.96 -15.68 -13.52
CA GLY A 232 -8.68 -15.23 -12.98
C GLY A 232 -8.70 -15.02 -11.48
N VAL A 233 -7.53 -15.06 -10.84
CA VAL A 233 -7.33 -14.76 -9.42
C VAL A 233 -6.44 -13.54 -9.28
N PHE A 234 -6.88 -12.60 -8.45
CA PHE A 234 -6.17 -11.38 -8.16
C PHE A 234 -5.65 -11.39 -6.72
N LEU A 235 -4.34 -11.22 -6.53
CA LEU A 235 -3.69 -11.14 -5.23
C LEU A 235 -3.45 -9.67 -4.90
N THR A 236 -4.12 -9.15 -3.88
CA THR A 236 -4.10 -7.72 -3.58
C THR A 236 -2.82 -7.26 -2.90
N ASN A 237 -2.66 -5.95 -2.74
CA ASN A 237 -1.71 -5.35 -1.80
C ASN A 237 -2.07 -5.68 -0.35
N GLY A 238 -1.20 -5.30 0.59
CA GLY A 238 -1.46 -5.42 2.01
C GLY A 238 -0.27 -5.02 2.88
N PRO A 239 -0.49 -4.89 4.20
CA PRO A 239 0.53 -4.55 5.18
C PRO A 239 1.30 -5.76 5.71
N GLY A 240 2.43 -5.49 6.35
CA GLY A 240 3.17 -6.47 7.15
C GLY A 240 4.24 -7.23 6.37
N ASP A 241 4.66 -8.33 6.97
CA ASP A 241 5.68 -9.22 6.41
C ASP A 241 5.00 -10.33 5.57
N PRO A 242 5.32 -10.44 4.26
CA PRO A 242 4.72 -11.47 3.40
C PRO A 242 4.99 -12.90 3.91
N ALA A 243 6.13 -13.15 4.53
CA ALA A 243 6.49 -14.47 5.07
C ALA A 243 5.68 -14.84 6.32
N ALA A 244 5.06 -13.86 6.98
CA ALA A 244 4.21 -14.08 8.15
C ALA A 244 2.78 -14.47 7.79
N VAL A 245 2.32 -14.26 6.55
CA VAL A 245 0.95 -14.57 6.09
C VAL A 245 0.80 -16.07 5.90
N LYS A 246 0.29 -16.73 6.94
CA LYS A 246 0.26 -18.20 7.03
C LYS A 246 -0.58 -18.85 5.92
N GLY A 247 0.05 -19.73 5.15
CA GLY A 247 -0.61 -20.56 4.14
C GLY A 247 -0.90 -19.86 2.82
N ALA A 248 -0.68 -18.53 2.71
CA ALA A 248 -0.90 -17.80 1.47
C ALA A 248 0.00 -18.29 0.33
N ASP A 249 1.27 -18.58 0.63
CA ASP A 249 2.24 -19.16 -0.30
C ASP A 249 1.76 -20.50 -0.87
N LYS A 250 1.25 -21.40 -0.01
CA LYS A 250 0.71 -22.70 -0.41
C LYS A 250 -0.55 -22.57 -1.26
N THR A 251 -1.49 -21.70 -0.83
CA THR A 251 -2.71 -21.43 -1.59
C THR A 251 -2.36 -20.93 -3.00
N VAL A 252 -1.43 -19.96 -3.13
CA VAL A 252 -1.02 -19.45 -4.43
C VAL A 252 -0.32 -20.51 -5.26
N ALA A 253 0.59 -21.32 -4.67
CA ALA A 253 1.26 -22.43 -5.37
C ALA A 253 0.26 -23.43 -5.97
N GLU A 254 -0.83 -23.73 -5.24
CA GLU A 254 -1.88 -24.64 -5.73
C GLU A 254 -2.75 -24.03 -6.86
N LEU A 255 -2.80 -22.69 -6.99
CA LEU A 255 -3.54 -22.00 -8.07
C LEU A 255 -2.74 -21.91 -9.36
N LEU A 256 -1.39 -21.90 -9.27
CA LEU A 256 -0.52 -21.75 -10.44
C LEU A 256 -0.75 -22.85 -11.48
N GLY A 257 -0.83 -22.46 -12.74
CA GLY A 257 -1.13 -23.36 -13.87
C GLY A 257 -2.60 -23.77 -14.02
N LYS A 258 -3.45 -23.55 -13.00
CA LYS A 258 -4.89 -23.87 -13.05
C LYS A 258 -5.74 -22.68 -13.51
N VAL A 259 -5.35 -21.48 -13.11
CA VAL A 259 -6.07 -20.24 -13.41
C VAL A 259 -5.07 -19.10 -13.60
N PRO A 260 -5.33 -18.10 -14.45
CA PRO A 260 -4.54 -16.87 -14.51
C PRO A 260 -4.42 -16.18 -13.15
N VAL A 261 -3.20 -15.71 -12.81
CA VAL A 261 -2.94 -15.02 -11.54
C VAL A 261 -2.26 -13.68 -11.79
N PHE A 262 -2.77 -12.62 -11.19
CA PHE A 262 -2.13 -11.30 -11.15
C PHE A 262 -1.94 -10.85 -9.69
N GLY A 263 -0.71 -10.50 -9.32
CA GLY A 263 -0.37 -10.04 -7.96
C GLY A 263 0.19 -8.63 -7.92
N ILE A 264 -0.25 -7.82 -6.94
CA ILE A 264 0.23 -6.45 -6.72
C ILE A 264 0.81 -6.33 -5.31
N CYS A 265 2.00 -5.73 -5.19
CA CYS A 265 2.69 -5.38 -3.96
C CYS A 265 2.85 -6.60 -3.03
N LEU A 266 2.06 -6.76 -1.97
CA LEU A 266 2.11 -7.96 -1.13
C LEU A 266 1.77 -9.23 -1.94
N GLY A 267 0.81 -9.16 -2.87
CA GLY A 267 0.47 -10.26 -3.77
C GLY A 267 1.63 -10.68 -4.68
N HIS A 268 2.49 -9.74 -5.11
CA HIS A 268 3.74 -10.04 -5.82
C HIS A 268 4.72 -10.81 -4.92
N GLN A 269 4.88 -10.38 -3.67
CA GLN A 269 5.78 -11.02 -2.71
C GLN A 269 5.29 -12.42 -2.33
N ILE A 270 3.98 -12.61 -2.13
CA ILE A 270 3.38 -13.93 -1.87
C ILE A 270 3.54 -14.85 -3.09
N LEU A 271 3.39 -14.34 -4.32
CA LEU A 271 3.67 -15.11 -5.54
C LEU A 271 5.12 -15.59 -5.58
N ALA A 272 6.08 -14.74 -5.22
CA ALA A 272 7.48 -15.11 -5.14
C ALA A 272 7.72 -16.21 -4.08
N LEU A 273 7.12 -16.09 -2.90
CA LEU A 273 7.18 -17.12 -1.84
C LEU A 273 6.54 -18.44 -2.29
N ALA A 274 5.41 -18.40 -3.01
CA ALA A 274 4.74 -19.59 -3.57
C ALA A 274 5.62 -20.38 -4.54
N LEU A 275 6.54 -19.70 -5.21
CA LEU A 275 7.55 -20.30 -6.08
C LEU A 275 8.79 -20.80 -5.30
N GLY A 276 8.79 -20.72 -3.97
CA GLY A 276 9.93 -21.05 -3.11
C GLY A 276 11.04 -20.01 -3.13
N GLY A 277 10.73 -18.79 -3.54
CA GLY A 277 11.61 -17.63 -3.43
C GLY A 277 11.71 -17.10 -2.00
N LYS A 278 12.44 -16.01 -1.84
CA LYS A 278 12.65 -15.32 -0.56
C LYS A 278 12.31 -13.84 -0.66
N THR A 279 11.91 -13.27 0.44
CA THR A 279 11.75 -11.82 0.62
C THR A 279 12.67 -11.33 1.74
N TRP A 280 12.99 -10.04 1.73
CA TRP A 280 13.83 -9.42 2.75
C TRP A 280 13.32 -8.02 3.08
N LYS A 281 13.52 -7.60 4.34
CA LYS A 281 13.12 -6.27 4.79
C LYS A 281 14.12 -5.23 4.30
N MET A 282 13.62 -4.24 3.57
CA MET A 282 14.41 -3.11 3.10
C MET A 282 14.73 -2.15 4.25
N LYS A 283 15.84 -1.43 4.13
CA LYS A 283 16.29 -0.47 5.15
C LYS A 283 15.24 0.60 5.47
N PHE A 284 14.61 1.18 4.44
CA PHE A 284 13.56 2.20 4.59
C PHE A 284 12.38 1.99 3.63
N GLY A 285 12.45 1.01 2.72
CA GLY A 285 11.43 0.71 1.72
C GLY A 285 11.26 1.77 0.65
N HIS A 286 10.32 1.52 -0.27
CA HIS A 286 9.91 2.48 -1.30
C HIS A 286 8.51 3.01 -0.98
N ARG A 287 8.39 4.34 -0.82
CA ARG A 287 7.09 5.00 -0.62
C ARG A 287 7.09 6.35 -1.32
N GLY A 288 6.17 6.51 -2.25
CA GLY A 288 6.01 7.72 -3.05
C GLY A 288 5.43 7.43 -4.42
N ALA A 289 5.11 8.49 -5.14
CA ALA A 289 4.50 8.44 -6.48
C ALA A 289 5.48 8.85 -7.60
N ASN A 290 6.77 8.68 -7.38
CA ASN A 290 7.83 9.19 -8.25
C ASN A 290 8.99 8.19 -8.43
N GLN A 291 8.69 6.88 -8.33
CA GLN A 291 9.70 5.82 -8.43
C GLN A 291 9.84 5.35 -9.89
N PRO A 292 11.04 5.49 -10.51
CA PRO A 292 11.26 5.04 -11.87
C PRO A 292 11.49 3.53 -11.92
N VAL A 293 10.69 2.84 -12.73
CA VAL A 293 10.78 1.39 -12.93
C VAL A 293 10.99 1.11 -14.41
N LYS A 294 11.95 0.24 -14.73
CA LYS A 294 12.24 -0.17 -16.09
C LYS A 294 11.61 -1.53 -16.40
N ASP A 295 10.80 -1.59 -17.44
CA ASP A 295 10.40 -2.84 -18.09
C ASP A 295 11.59 -3.39 -18.89
N LEU A 296 12.06 -4.58 -18.53
CA LEU A 296 13.24 -5.21 -19.14
C LEU A 296 12.97 -5.73 -20.53
N LYS A 297 11.71 -6.04 -20.85
CA LYS A 297 11.33 -6.56 -22.18
C LYS A 297 11.27 -5.45 -23.22
N THR A 298 10.68 -4.32 -22.87
CA THR A 298 10.46 -3.20 -23.81
C THR A 298 11.52 -2.12 -23.68
N GLY A 299 12.25 -2.06 -22.57
CA GLY A 299 13.18 -0.99 -22.21
C GLY A 299 12.51 0.31 -21.76
N LYS A 300 11.16 0.36 -21.73
CA LYS A 300 10.38 1.53 -21.29
C LYS A 300 10.61 1.79 -19.81
N VAL A 301 10.68 3.07 -19.44
CA VAL A 301 10.67 3.51 -18.05
C VAL A 301 9.30 4.09 -17.71
N GLU A 302 8.74 3.62 -16.62
CA GLU A 302 7.47 4.08 -16.06
C GLU A 302 7.72 4.77 -14.73
N ILE A 303 7.00 5.83 -14.44
CA ILE A 303 6.98 6.44 -13.11
C ILE A 303 5.86 5.78 -12.32
N THR A 304 6.20 5.23 -11.16
CA THR A 304 5.28 4.37 -10.40
C THR A 304 4.99 4.91 -9.01
N ALA A 305 3.80 4.55 -8.50
CA ALA A 305 3.46 4.70 -7.08
C ALA A 305 3.90 3.44 -6.32
N GLN A 306 4.54 3.63 -5.17
CA GLN A 306 5.05 2.52 -4.35
C GLN A 306 4.75 2.73 -2.87
N ASN A 307 4.50 1.63 -2.17
CA ASN A 307 4.37 1.58 -0.73
C ASN A 307 4.68 0.18 -0.21
N HIS A 308 5.96 -0.14 -0.07
CA HIS A 308 6.38 -1.43 0.47
C HIS A 308 7.68 -1.32 1.29
N GLY A 309 7.81 -2.17 2.30
CA GLY A 309 9.00 -2.28 3.17
C GLY A 309 9.78 -3.57 2.96
N PHE A 310 9.28 -4.48 2.11
CA PHE A 310 9.93 -5.74 1.76
C PHE A 310 10.13 -5.81 0.25
N ALA A 311 11.14 -6.55 -0.18
CA ALA A 311 11.44 -6.80 -1.58
C ALA A 311 11.73 -8.29 -1.82
N VAL A 312 11.56 -8.73 -3.07
CA VAL A 312 11.84 -10.10 -3.51
C VAL A 312 13.32 -10.25 -3.81
N ASP A 313 13.91 -11.36 -3.39
CA ASP A 313 15.26 -11.76 -3.75
C ASP A 313 15.25 -12.46 -5.12
N ALA A 314 15.78 -11.78 -6.15
CA ALA A 314 15.84 -12.28 -7.53
C ALA A 314 16.60 -13.61 -7.65
N GLU A 315 17.72 -13.77 -6.92
CA GLU A 315 18.55 -14.96 -6.98
C GLU A 315 17.81 -16.22 -6.53
N SER A 316 16.91 -16.06 -5.53
CA SER A 316 16.09 -17.16 -5.02
C SER A 316 15.06 -17.68 -6.02
N LEU A 317 14.77 -16.95 -7.10
CA LEU A 317 13.77 -17.29 -8.11
C LEU A 317 14.37 -17.81 -9.42
N LYS A 318 15.69 -17.95 -9.53
CA LYS A 318 16.33 -18.46 -10.77
C LYS A 318 15.75 -19.78 -11.23
N GLY A 319 15.33 -19.84 -12.50
CA GLY A 319 14.72 -21.02 -13.13
C GLY A 319 13.25 -21.27 -12.75
N ARG A 320 12.63 -20.40 -11.93
CA ARG A 320 11.23 -20.52 -11.48
C ARG A 320 10.35 -19.37 -11.96
N ALA A 321 10.92 -18.17 -12.06
CA ALA A 321 10.27 -16.99 -12.59
C ALA A 321 11.28 -16.12 -13.35
N GLU A 322 10.77 -15.28 -14.24
CA GLU A 322 11.55 -14.26 -14.94
C GLU A 322 11.28 -12.89 -14.32
N VAL A 323 12.34 -12.14 -14.01
CA VAL A 323 12.24 -10.74 -13.59
C VAL A 323 11.90 -9.90 -14.81
N THR A 324 10.80 -9.16 -14.74
CA THR A 324 10.30 -8.32 -15.84
C THR A 324 10.53 -6.84 -15.64
N HIS A 325 10.61 -6.39 -14.40
CA HIS A 325 10.76 -4.98 -14.04
C HIS A 325 11.79 -4.80 -12.94
N LEU A 326 12.56 -3.71 -13.02
CA LEU A 326 13.55 -3.30 -12.00
C LEU A 326 13.40 -1.83 -11.64
N ASN A 327 13.56 -1.52 -10.36
CA ASN A 327 13.67 -0.16 -9.87
C ASN A 327 15.01 0.45 -10.33
N LEU A 328 14.98 1.64 -10.90
CA LEU A 328 16.19 2.31 -11.38
C LEU A 328 17.02 2.97 -10.28
N ASN A 329 16.48 3.11 -9.06
CA ASN A 329 17.22 3.72 -7.94
C ASN A 329 18.17 2.72 -7.27
N ASP A 330 17.77 1.42 -7.16
CA ASP A 330 18.49 0.42 -6.37
C ASP A 330 18.48 -0.99 -6.95
N SER A 331 17.89 -1.16 -8.15
CA SER A 331 17.81 -2.44 -8.86
C SER A 331 16.99 -3.54 -8.15
N THR A 332 16.13 -3.17 -7.22
CA THR A 332 15.17 -4.13 -6.62
C THR A 332 14.20 -4.67 -7.65
N VAL A 333 13.72 -5.90 -7.44
CA VAL A 333 12.73 -6.56 -8.31
C VAL A 333 11.40 -5.85 -8.20
N GLU A 334 10.87 -5.42 -9.34
CA GLU A 334 9.60 -4.69 -9.43
C GLU A 334 8.53 -5.43 -10.23
N GLY A 335 8.85 -6.58 -10.81
CA GLY A 335 7.89 -7.41 -11.51
C GLY A 335 8.40 -8.78 -11.86
N LEU A 336 7.49 -9.73 -11.92
CA LEU A 336 7.74 -11.13 -12.25
C LEU A 336 6.74 -11.65 -13.28
N VAL A 337 7.19 -12.61 -14.09
CA VAL A 337 6.33 -13.51 -14.87
C VAL A 337 6.70 -14.95 -14.58
N VAL A 338 5.70 -15.83 -14.47
CA VAL A 338 5.90 -17.27 -14.26
C VAL A 338 5.63 -17.98 -15.58
N PRO A 339 6.69 -18.44 -16.30
CA PRO A 339 6.52 -19.10 -17.59
C PRO A 339 5.59 -20.32 -17.50
N GLY A 340 4.65 -20.42 -18.43
CA GLY A 340 3.72 -21.55 -18.52
C GLY A 340 2.56 -21.53 -17.51
N ALA A 341 2.58 -20.67 -16.48
CA ALA A 341 1.53 -20.64 -15.46
C ALA A 341 0.47 -19.55 -15.68
N ARG A 342 0.58 -18.73 -16.73
CA ARG A 342 -0.28 -17.56 -16.97
C ARG A 342 -0.35 -16.65 -15.73
N ALA A 343 0.79 -16.45 -15.05
CA ALA A 343 0.88 -15.67 -13.85
C ALA A 343 1.93 -14.56 -13.99
N PHE A 344 1.60 -13.37 -13.51
CA PHE A 344 2.52 -12.24 -13.44
C PHE A 344 2.21 -11.35 -12.24
N SER A 345 3.17 -10.54 -11.85
CA SER A 345 3.00 -9.63 -10.73
C SER A 345 3.90 -8.41 -10.83
N VAL A 346 3.51 -7.34 -10.11
CA VAL A 346 4.31 -6.12 -9.95
C VAL A 346 4.38 -5.72 -8.48
N GLN A 347 5.54 -5.18 -8.07
CA GLN A 347 5.77 -4.72 -6.71
C GLN A 347 5.12 -3.36 -6.46
N TYR A 348 5.07 -2.50 -7.47
CA TYR A 348 4.47 -1.18 -7.43
C TYR A 348 2.94 -1.22 -7.58
N HIS A 349 2.30 -0.07 -7.45
CA HIS A 349 0.85 0.11 -7.48
C HIS A 349 0.38 0.67 -8.83
N PRO A 350 -0.05 -0.17 -9.80
CA PRO A 350 -0.52 0.29 -11.11
C PRO A 350 -1.84 1.05 -11.04
N GLU A 351 -2.62 0.86 -9.97
CA GLU A 351 -3.82 1.64 -9.69
C GLU A 351 -3.49 3.07 -9.27
N ALA A 352 -2.24 3.33 -8.84
CA ALA A 352 -1.81 4.59 -8.24
C ALA A 352 -2.63 4.94 -6.98
N SER A 353 -3.41 6.02 -6.99
CA SER A 353 -4.24 6.50 -5.88
C SER A 353 -3.48 6.60 -4.55
N PRO A 354 -2.57 7.60 -4.41
CA PRO A 354 -2.23 8.61 -5.43
C PRO A 354 -1.11 8.16 -6.37
N GLY A 355 -0.96 8.84 -7.50
CA GLY A 355 0.22 8.70 -8.35
C GLY A 355 -0.03 8.76 -9.85
N PRO A 356 1.01 8.50 -10.66
CA PRO A 356 0.96 8.48 -12.10
C PRO A 356 0.18 7.28 -12.64
N HIS A 357 -0.30 7.40 -13.87
CA HIS A 357 -1.18 6.42 -14.50
C HIS A 357 -0.48 5.52 -15.52
N ASP A 358 0.84 5.57 -15.60
CA ASP A 358 1.66 4.90 -16.62
C ASP A 358 1.42 3.38 -16.68
N ALA A 359 1.16 2.76 -15.54
CA ALA A 359 1.07 1.32 -15.39
C ALA A 359 -0.36 0.75 -15.42
N ARG A 360 -1.40 1.57 -15.60
CA ARG A 360 -2.81 1.12 -15.60
C ARG A 360 -3.11 0.04 -16.62
N TYR A 361 -2.36 -0.03 -17.72
CA TYR A 361 -2.49 -1.06 -18.75
C TYR A 361 -2.33 -2.50 -18.21
N LEU A 362 -1.74 -2.69 -17.03
CA LEU A 362 -1.58 -4.01 -16.42
C LEU A 362 -2.92 -4.67 -16.05
N PHE A 363 -3.94 -3.89 -15.73
CA PHE A 363 -5.29 -4.42 -15.54
C PHE A 363 -5.87 -4.95 -16.85
N GLN A 364 -5.67 -4.24 -17.97
CA GLN A 364 -6.07 -4.73 -19.30
C GLN A 364 -5.26 -5.98 -19.67
N ARG A 365 -3.95 -6.00 -19.43
CA ARG A 365 -3.11 -7.19 -19.62
C ARG A 365 -3.64 -8.41 -18.86
N PHE A 366 -4.16 -8.22 -17.65
CA PHE A 366 -4.79 -9.33 -16.90
C PHE A 366 -6.05 -9.83 -17.58
N ALA A 367 -6.90 -8.92 -18.09
CA ALA A 367 -8.07 -9.28 -18.89
C ALA A 367 -7.68 -10.05 -20.16
N ASP A 368 -6.62 -9.62 -20.86
CA ASP A 368 -6.10 -10.29 -22.07
C ASP A 368 -5.60 -11.71 -21.75
N VAL A 369 -4.86 -11.88 -20.64
CA VAL A 369 -4.40 -13.21 -20.19
C VAL A 369 -5.57 -14.15 -19.86
N MET A 370 -6.66 -13.62 -19.29
CA MET A 370 -7.89 -14.40 -19.05
C MET A 370 -8.58 -14.76 -20.35
N ALA A 371 -8.55 -13.88 -21.36
CA ALA A 371 -9.10 -14.15 -22.70
C ALA A 371 -8.29 -15.19 -23.51
N GLY A 372 -7.04 -15.46 -23.09
CA GLY A 372 -6.12 -16.36 -23.84
C GLY A 372 -5.42 -15.67 -24.99
N THR A 373 -5.30 -14.35 -24.97
CA THR A 373 -4.70 -13.50 -26.01
C THR A 373 -3.39 -12.86 -25.51
#